data_e70c90afad961a4379536074a54ac802
#
_entry.id   e70c90afad961a4379536074a54ac802
#
_cell.length_a   1.000
_cell.length_b   1.000
_cell.length_c   1.000
_cell.angle_alpha   90.00
_cell.angle_beta   90.00
_cell.angle_gamma   90.00
#
_symmetry.space_group_name_H-M   'P 1'
#
loop_
_entity.id
_entity.type
_entity.pdbx_description
1 polymer ?
#
loop_
_entity_poly.entity_id
_entity_poly.type
_entity_poly.pdbx_seq_one_letter_code
_entity_poly.pdbx_strand_id
1 'polypeptide(L)'
;IAKLHMNDEGKDLQPLFDTILERIPAPEGDPDGGLQIMVTTLEADDYLGKVAIGRVTRGTVKQGMAVAITDGEKIRTDHVGQLFNWQGMKRTPVAEAGVGDIVAMAGFKDINIGETVADAANPEALPSIHIDEPTLSMVFHVNKSPFAGREGDFVTSRHIRARLMKEIETNVALRVEETETSDAFLVSGRGELH
;
A
#
# COMPACT_ATOMS: atom_id res chain seq x y z
N ILE A 1 6.53 1.75 34.50
CA ILE A 1 6.78 2.97 35.31
C ILE A 1 7.65 3.90 34.48
N ALA A 2 7.17 5.12 34.23
CA ALA A 2 7.91 6.17 33.57
C ALA A 2 8.41 7.20 34.59
N LYS A 3 9.54 7.87 34.26
CA LYS A 3 10.13 8.93 35.08
C LYS A 3 10.61 10.06 34.16
N LEU A 4 10.48 11.31 34.57
CA LEU A 4 11.07 12.47 33.89
C LEU A 4 12.57 12.60 34.18
N HIS A 5 12.97 12.29 35.41
CA HIS A 5 14.37 12.28 35.83
C HIS A 5 14.72 10.96 36.51
N MET A 6 15.98 10.55 36.44
CA MET A 6 16.45 9.27 36.99
C MET A 6 16.17 9.10 38.50
N ASN A 7 16.18 10.20 39.24
CA ASN A 7 16.00 10.19 40.70
C ASN A 7 14.54 10.33 41.17
N ASP A 8 13.57 10.47 40.23
CA ASP A 8 12.18 10.57 40.57
C ASP A 8 11.64 9.24 41.08
N GLU A 9 10.66 9.29 42.01
CA GLU A 9 9.87 8.11 42.34
C GLU A 9 8.94 7.77 41.18
N GLY A 10 9.13 6.58 40.59
CA GLY A 10 8.25 6.11 39.51
C GLY A 10 6.96 5.53 40.10
N LYS A 11 5.81 6.04 39.65
CA LYS A 11 4.49 5.56 40.09
C LYS A 11 3.74 4.82 38.98
N ASP A 12 3.66 5.40 37.81
CA ASP A 12 2.87 4.93 36.67
C ASP A 12 3.52 5.31 35.33
N LEU A 13 2.76 5.32 34.24
CA LEU A 13 3.17 5.74 32.92
C LEU A 13 2.75 7.17 32.56
N GLN A 14 2.12 7.90 33.48
CA GLN A 14 1.60 9.24 33.23
C GLN A 14 2.67 10.20 32.68
N PRO A 15 3.92 10.24 33.21
CA PRO A 15 4.95 11.11 32.66
C PRO A 15 5.31 10.82 31.22
N LEU A 16 5.16 9.56 30.76
CA LEU A 16 5.35 9.20 29.34
C LEU A 16 4.21 9.74 28.50
N PHE A 17 2.97 9.57 28.93
CA PHE A 17 1.80 10.06 28.19
C PHE A 17 1.80 11.58 28.09
N ASP A 18 2.12 12.28 29.17
CA ASP A 18 2.23 13.74 29.19
C ASP A 18 3.31 14.23 28.22
N THR A 19 4.46 13.55 28.19
CA THR A 19 5.55 13.85 27.24
C THR A 19 5.11 13.61 25.79
N ILE A 20 4.37 12.53 25.50
CA ILE A 20 3.83 12.25 24.17
C ILE A 20 2.86 13.38 23.76
N LEU A 21 1.93 13.75 24.61
CA LEU A 21 0.96 14.82 24.34
C LEU A 21 1.62 16.19 24.13
N GLU A 22 2.71 16.48 24.86
CA GLU A 22 3.47 17.72 24.71
C GLU A 22 4.31 17.77 23.44
N ARG A 23 4.91 16.63 23.05
CA ARG A 23 5.95 16.61 22.01
C ARG A 23 5.47 16.13 20.65
N ILE A 24 4.39 15.39 20.57
CA ILE A 24 3.85 14.85 19.32
C ILE A 24 2.61 15.65 18.94
N PRO A 25 2.67 16.49 17.89
CA PRO A 25 1.51 17.24 17.44
C PRO A 25 0.42 16.31 16.91
N ALA A 26 -0.82 16.74 17.03
CA ALA A 26 -1.96 16.07 16.37
C ALA A 26 -1.80 16.10 14.85
N PRO A 27 -2.42 15.16 14.12
CA PRO A 27 -2.44 15.21 12.65
C PRO A 27 -2.97 16.55 12.14
N GLU A 28 -2.23 17.16 11.21
CA GLU A 28 -2.65 18.38 10.52
C GLU A 28 -3.47 18.04 9.27
N GLY A 29 -4.48 18.84 8.97
CA GLY A 29 -5.32 18.74 7.77
C GLY A 29 -6.66 19.45 7.97
N ASP A 30 -7.37 19.66 6.87
CA ASP A 30 -8.70 20.29 6.86
C ASP A 30 -9.78 19.19 6.79
N PRO A 31 -10.54 18.96 7.88
CA PRO A 31 -11.58 17.93 7.91
C PRO A 31 -12.81 18.28 7.04
N ASP A 32 -13.06 19.56 6.78
CA ASP A 32 -14.20 20.06 6.01
C ASP A 32 -13.89 20.22 4.51
N GLY A 33 -12.63 20.05 4.14
CA GLY A 33 -12.17 20.11 2.74
C GLY A 33 -12.56 18.89 1.91
N GLY A 34 -12.40 18.99 0.59
CA GLY A 34 -12.56 17.86 -0.33
C GLY A 34 -11.58 16.72 -0.01
N LEU A 35 -12.03 15.48 -0.15
CA LEU A 35 -11.23 14.29 0.18
C LEU A 35 -9.89 14.27 -0.54
N GLN A 36 -8.83 13.94 0.20
CA GLN A 36 -7.50 13.60 -0.34
C GLN A 36 -6.84 12.50 0.47
N ILE A 37 -6.48 11.40 -0.20
CA ILE A 37 -5.73 10.27 0.37
C ILE A 37 -4.65 9.88 -0.64
N MET A 38 -3.38 9.93 -0.25
CA MET A 38 -2.29 9.37 -1.04
C MET A 38 -2.23 7.85 -0.84
N VAL A 39 -2.24 7.10 -1.92
CA VAL A 39 -2.00 5.64 -1.89
C VAL A 39 -0.51 5.39 -1.75
N THR A 40 -0.10 4.88 -0.60
CA THR A 40 1.31 4.61 -0.28
C THR A 40 1.67 3.14 -0.35
N THR A 41 0.69 2.25 -0.19
CA THR A 41 0.89 0.80 -0.16
C THR A 41 -0.28 0.10 -0.85
N LEU A 42 0.00 -1.00 -1.53
CA LEU A 42 -1.00 -1.91 -2.07
C LEU A 42 -0.84 -3.29 -1.43
N GLU A 43 -1.95 -3.89 -1.09
CA GLU A 43 -2.04 -5.30 -0.70
C GLU A 43 -2.92 -6.04 -1.72
N ALA A 44 -2.63 -7.31 -1.95
CA ALA A 44 -3.49 -8.21 -2.71
C ALA A 44 -4.24 -9.12 -1.73
N ASP A 45 -5.56 -9.08 -1.80
CA ASP A 45 -6.45 -9.94 -1.04
C ASP A 45 -7.22 -10.81 -2.02
N ASP A 46 -7.28 -12.13 -1.77
CA ASP A 46 -7.90 -13.08 -2.70
C ASP A 46 -9.42 -12.85 -2.86
N TYR A 47 -10.08 -12.15 -1.91
CA TYR A 47 -11.51 -11.84 -1.95
C TYR A 47 -11.82 -10.39 -2.31
N LEU A 48 -10.98 -9.46 -1.86
CA LEU A 48 -11.18 -8.02 -2.03
C LEU A 48 -10.46 -7.47 -3.26
N GLY A 49 -9.55 -8.25 -3.84
CA GLY A 49 -8.65 -7.80 -4.89
C GLY A 49 -7.57 -6.86 -4.37
N LYS A 50 -7.27 -5.80 -5.12
CA LYS A 50 -6.32 -4.77 -4.68
C LYS A 50 -6.91 -3.95 -3.54
N VAL A 51 -6.17 -3.84 -2.46
CA VAL A 51 -6.48 -3.02 -1.28
C VAL A 51 -5.48 -1.87 -1.22
N ALA A 52 -5.96 -0.66 -1.41
CA ALA A 52 -5.15 0.55 -1.35
C ALA A 52 -5.07 1.06 0.09
N ILE A 53 -3.86 1.31 0.56
CA ILE A 53 -3.59 1.83 1.90
C ILE A 53 -2.99 3.22 1.78
N GLY A 54 -3.53 4.14 2.57
CA GLY A 54 -3.07 5.52 2.62
C GLY A 54 -3.54 6.25 3.86
N ARG A 55 -2.98 7.46 4.06
CA ARG A 55 -3.41 8.35 5.13
C ARG A 55 -4.37 9.39 4.58
N VAL A 56 -5.46 9.63 5.29
CA VAL A 56 -6.38 10.74 5.00
C VAL A 56 -5.68 12.06 5.34
N THR A 57 -5.38 12.86 4.33
CA THR A 57 -4.73 14.18 4.49
C THR A 57 -5.74 15.31 4.59
N ARG A 58 -6.90 15.16 3.93
CA ARG A 58 -7.98 16.15 3.93
C ARG A 58 -9.33 15.45 3.77
N GLY A 59 -10.35 16.04 4.39
CA GLY A 59 -11.74 15.58 4.27
C GLY A 59 -12.03 14.28 5.04
N THR A 60 -13.12 13.65 4.66
CA THR A 60 -13.60 12.40 5.25
C THR A 60 -13.93 11.40 4.14
N VAL A 61 -13.46 10.18 4.28
CA VAL A 61 -13.81 9.06 3.39
C VAL A 61 -14.91 8.22 4.02
N LYS A 62 -15.86 7.77 3.20
CA LYS A 62 -16.97 6.89 3.63
C LYS A 62 -17.05 5.65 2.76
N GLN A 63 -17.49 4.55 3.35
CA GLN A 63 -17.82 3.34 2.59
C GLN A 63 -18.94 3.65 1.58
N GLY A 64 -18.79 3.17 0.34
CA GLY A 64 -19.72 3.43 -0.76
C GLY A 64 -19.58 4.80 -1.41
N MET A 65 -18.69 5.67 -0.93
CA MET A 65 -18.48 7.01 -1.48
C MET A 65 -17.90 6.93 -2.89
N ALA A 66 -18.47 7.74 -3.81
CA ALA A 66 -17.88 7.97 -5.13
C ALA A 66 -16.62 8.85 -4.98
N VAL A 67 -15.54 8.45 -5.61
CA VAL A 67 -14.25 9.12 -5.55
C VAL A 67 -13.63 9.26 -6.93
N ALA A 68 -12.72 10.21 -7.08
CA ALA A 68 -11.82 10.31 -8.20
C ALA A 68 -10.45 9.71 -7.82
N ILE A 69 -9.87 8.95 -8.73
CA ILE A 69 -8.50 8.46 -8.62
C ILE A 69 -7.66 9.22 -9.65
N THR A 70 -6.60 9.87 -9.19
CA THR A 70 -5.78 10.71 -10.06
C THR A 70 -4.29 10.59 -9.73
N ASP A 71 -3.47 10.65 -10.77
CA ASP A 71 -2.01 10.78 -10.70
C ASP A 71 -1.52 12.23 -10.98
N GLY A 72 -2.47 13.16 -11.16
CA GLY A 72 -2.23 14.55 -11.54
C GLY A 72 -2.41 14.83 -13.05
N GLU A 73 -2.32 13.81 -13.91
CA GLU A 73 -2.54 13.93 -15.35
C GLU A 73 -3.87 13.31 -15.78
N LYS A 74 -4.21 12.15 -15.23
CA LYS A 74 -5.41 11.38 -15.54
C LYS A 74 -6.35 11.35 -14.35
N ILE A 75 -7.65 11.39 -14.62
CA ILE A 75 -8.69 11.29 -13.61
C ILE A 75 -9.61 10.14 -13.99
N ARG A 76 -9.83 9.24 -13.06
CA ARG A 76 -10.78 8.12 -13.17
C ARG A 76 -11.78 8.22 -12.05
N THR A 77 -13.03 7.88 -12.28
CA THR A 77 -14.06 7.82 -11.24
C THR A 77 -14.28 6.39 -10.82
N ASP A 78 -14.31 6.16 -9.52
CA ASP A 78 -14.58 4.86 -8.91
C ASP A 78 -15.34 5.07 -7.58
N HIS A 79 -15.47 4.04 -6.77
CA HIS A 79 -16.13 4.10 -5.47
C HIS A 79 -15.39 3.26 -4.44
N VAL A 80 -15.45 3.67 -3.18
CA VAL A 80 -14.89 2.93 -2.05
C VAL A 80 -15.84 1.80 -1.68
N GLY A 81 -15.55 0.58 -2.11
CA GLY A 81 -16.42 -0.59 -1.84
C GLY A 81 -16.40 -0.97 -0.37
N GLN A 82 -15.23 -1.15 0.21
CA GLN A 82 -15.04 -1.42 1.64
C GLN A 82 -13.96 -0.51 2.20
N LEU A 83 -14.16 -0.10 3.46
CA LEU A 83 -13.27 0.78 4.19
C LEU A 83 -12.88 0.14 5.52
N PHE A 84 -11.59 0.16 5.83
CA PHE A 84 -11.05 -0.37 7.07
C PHE A 84 -10.07 0.62 7.70
N ASN A 85 -9.95 0.57 9.02
CA ASN A 85 -8.85 1.15 9.77
C ASN A 85 -8.16 0.09 10.65
N TRP A 86 -7.12 0.48 11.38
CA TRP A 86 -6.41 -0.40 12.31
C TRP A 86 -6.75 -0.06 13.75
N GLN A 87 -7.20 -1.06 14.50
CA GLN A 87 -7.33 -1.00 15.95
C GLN A 87 -6.24 -1.89 16.56
N GLY A 88 -5.12 -1.27 16.95
CA GLY A 88 -3.90 -1.99 17.27
C GLY A 88 -3.35 -2.69 16.03
N MET A 89 -3.18 -4.00 16.07
CA MET A 89 -2.68 -4.81 14.94
C MET A 89 -3.80 -5.37 14.05
N LYS A 90 -5.05 -5.13 14.39
CA LYS A 90 -6.18 -5.71 13.67
C LYS A 90 -6.82 -4.72 12.72
N ARG A 91 -6.97 -5.13 11.45
CA ARG A 91 -7.77 -4.41 10.45
C ARG A 91 -9.26 -4.57 10.76
N THR A 92 -9.97 -3.47 10.92
CA THR A 92 -11.39 -3.44 11.34
C THR A 92 -12.21 -2.63 10.34
N PRO A 93 -13.35 -3.13 9.85
CA PRO A 93 -14.21 -2.35 8.96
C PRO A 93 -14.80 -1.15 9.69
N VAL A 94 -14.86 -0.01 9.00
CA VAL A 94 -15.42 1.24 9.49
C VAL A 94 -16.34 1.87 8.46
N ALA A 95 -17.33 2.62 8.91
CA ALA A 95 -18.24 3.33 8.01
C ALA A 95 -17.60 4.59 7.41
N GLU A 96 -16.76 5.27 8.19
CA GLU A 96 -16.07 6.50 7.80
C GLU A 96 -14.73 6.65 8.53
N ALA A 97 -13.84 7.45 7.95
CA ALA A 97 -12.56 7.82 8.51
C ALA A 97 -12.18 9.24 8.11
N GLY A 98 -11.50 9.96 9.00
CA GLY A 98 -11.16 11.38 8.85
C GLY A 98 -9.68 11.67 8.77
N VAL A 99 -9.34 12.96 8.76
CA VAL A 99 -7.97 13.47 8.70
C VAL A 99 -7.06 12.81 9.74
N GLY A 100 -5.92 12.33 9.28
CA GLY A 100 -4.92 11.66 10.11
C GLY A 100 -5.06 10.14 10.19
N ASP A 101 -6.24 9.59 9.89
CA ASP A 101 -6.45 8.15 9.89
C ASP A 101 -5.66 7.46 8.77
N ILE A 102 -5.12 6.29 9.08
CA ILE A 102 -4.59 5.35 8.09
C ILE A 102 -5.71 4.39 7.74
N VAL A 103 -6.05 4.34 6.46
CA VAL A 103 -7.17 3.56 5.96
C VAL A 103 -6.72 2.55 4.91
N ALA A 104 -7.42 1.41 4.87
CA ALA A 104 -7.38 0.47 3.77
C ALA A 104 -8.70 0.52 3.02
N MET A 105 -8.62 0.69 1.72
CA MET A 105 -9.77 0.85 0.83
C MET A 105 -9.75 -0.26 -0.22
N ALA A 106 -10.86 -0.94 -0.41
CA ALA A 106 -11.03 -1.99 -1.40
C ALA A 106 -12.21 -1.72 -2.32
N GLY A 107 -12.24 -2.42 -3.47
CA GLY A 107 -13.32 -2.32 -4.44
C GLY A 107 -12.99 -1.47 -5.66
N PHE A 108 -11.78 -0.95 -5.76
CA PHE A 108 -11.30 -0.23 -6.93
C PHE A 108 -11.03 -1.20 -8.10
N LYS A 109 -11.38 -0.78 -9.31
CA LYS A 109 -11.10 -1.55 -10.54
C LYS A 109 -9.61 -1.55 -10.86
N ASP A 110 -8.98 -0.39 -10.70
CA ASP A 110 -7.55 -0.22 -10.89
C ASP A 110 -7.07 0.94 -10.01
N ILE A 111 -6.02 0.69 -9.23
CA ILE A 111 -5.39 1.67 -8.36
C ILE A 111 -3.92 1.33 -8.19
N ASN A 112 -3.07 2.36 -8.13
CA ASN A 112 -1.62 2.22 -8.05
C ASN A 112 -1.05 3.07 -6.91
N ILE A 113 0.16 2.72 -6.46
CA ILE A 113 0.91 3.52 -5.50
C ILE A 113 1.26 4.87 -6.12
N GLY A 114 1.17 5.95 -5.33
CA GLY A 114 1.42 7.32 -5.77
C GLY A 114 0.19 8.02 -6.35
N GLU A 115 -0.90 7.30 -6.61
CA GLU A 115 -2.16 7.91 -6.98
C GLU A 115 -2.87 8.51 -5.77
N THR A 116 -3.67 9.53 -6.01
CA THR A 116 -4.51 10.18 -4.99
C THR A 116 -5.96 9.74 -5.17
N VAL A 117 -6.55 9.27 -4.09
CA VAL A 117 -8.01 9.13 -3.98
C VAL A 117 -8.56 10.47 -3.51
N ALA A 118 -9.33 11.13 -4.36
CA ALA A 118 -9.78 12.51 -4.17
C ALA A 118 -11.31 12.61 -4.23
N ASP A 119 -11.83 13.78 -3.87
CA ASP A 119 -13.23 14.12 -4.05
C ASP A 119 -13.62 14.02 -5.53
N ALA A 120 -14.74 13.35 -5.82
CA ALA A 120 -15.23 13.15 -7.19
C ALA A 120 -15.66 14.45 -7.87
N ALA A 121 -16.13 15.44 -7.12
CA ALA A 121 -16.63 16.70 -7.64
C ALA A 121 -15.51 17.71 -7.94
N ASN A 122 -14.45 17.68 -7.14
CA ASN A 122 -13.27 18.54 -7.30
C ASN A 122 -12.00 17.75 -7.05
N PRO A 123 -11.55 16.92 -7.99
CA PRO A 123 -10.37 16.07 -7.80
C PRO A 123 -9.09 16.90 -7.80
N GLU A 124 -8.39 16.88 -6.67
CA GLU A 124 -7.09 17.51 -6.49
C GLU A 124 -6.05 16.44 -6.15
N ALA A 125 -5.05 16.26 -7.02
CA ALA A 125 -3.95 15.35 -6.79
C ALA A 125 -2.98 15.89 -5.73
N LEU A 126 -2.51 15.00 -4.87
CA LEU A 126 -1.34 15.25 -4.04
C LEU A 126 -0.05 15.10 -4.89
N PRO A 127 1.08 15.69 -4.48
CA PRO A 127 2.35 15.49 -5.18
C PRO A 127 2.64 13.99 -5.31
N SER A 128 2.78 13.50 -6.55
CA SER A 128 2.99 12.09 -6.81
C SER A 128 4.31 11.59 -6.22
N ILE A 129 4.30 10.35 -5.74
CA ILE A 129 5.52 9.67 -5.30
C ILE A 129 6.25 9.16 -6.54
N HIS A 130 7.44 9.68 -6.80
CA HIS A 130 8.29 9.14 -7.86
C HIS A 130 8.88 7.81 -7.41
N ILE A 131 8.63 6.76 -8.19
CA ILE A 131 9.19 5.43 -7.95
C ILE A 131 10.34 5.24 -8.93
N ASP A 132 11.55 5.04 -8.41
CA ASP A 132 12.74 4.82 -9.21
C ASP A 132 12.58 3.56 -10.08
N GLU A 133 13.07 3.65 -11.31
CA GLU A 133 13.08 2.51 -12.23
C GLU A 133 14.01 1.38 -11.73
N PRO A 134 13.70 0.12 -12.10
CA PRO A 134 14.59 -1.01 -11.80
C PRO A 134 15.98 -0.81 -12.42
N THR A 135 17.02 -1.11 -11.63
CA THR A 135 18.43 -0.95 -12.06
C THR A 135 19.11 -2.28 -12.34
N LEU A 136 18.55 -3.40 -11.86
CA LEU A 136 19.09 -4.74 -12.04
C LEU A 136 18.07 -5.63 -12.73
N SER A 137 18.50 -6.40 -13.73
CA SER A 137 17.66 -7.37 -14.41
C SER A 137 18.29 -8.75 -14.37
N MET A 138 17.46 -9.78 -14.13
CA MET A 138 17.87 -11.17 -14.11
C MET A 138 16.90 -12.03 -14.91
N VAL A 139 17.41 -13.08 -15.55
CA VAL A 139 16.56 -14.05 -16.26
C VAL A 139 16.31 -15.26 -15.39
N PHE A 140 15.03 -15.51 -15.10
CA PHE A 140 14.58 -16.68 -14.37
C PHE A 140 14.17 -17.76 -15.36
N HIS A 141 14.90 -18.87 -15.38
CA HIS A 141 14.60 -20.04 -16.23
C HIS A 141 13.97 -21.16 -15.41
N VAL A 142 13.10 -21.91 -16.08
CA VAL A 142 12.67 -23.21 -15.56
C VAL A 142 13.86 -24.15 -15.48
N ASN A 143 14.01 -24.85 -14.37
CA ASN A 143 15.04 -25.88 -14.24
C ASN A 143 14.72 -27.08 -15.11
N LYS A 144 15.50 -27.28 -16.18
CA LYS A 144 15.39 -28.41 -17.13
C LYS A 144 16.37 -29.55 -16.85
N SER A 145 17.09 -29.48 -15.72
CA SER A 145 18.05 -30.54 -15.36
C SER A 145 17.32 -31.85 -14.99
N PRO A 146 18.01 -33.00 -15.04
CA PRO A 146 17.45 -34.29 -14.59
C PRO A 146 17.09 -34.32 -13.10
N PHE A 147 17.51 -33.29 -12.34
CA PHE A 147 17.23 -33.12 -10.90
C PHE A 147 16.01 -32.20 -10.64
N ALA A 148 15.37 -31.67 -11.68
CA ALA A 148 14.20 -30.83 -11.52
C ALA A 148 13.08 -31.56 -10.76
N GLY A 149 12.48 -30.89 -9.77
CA GLY A 149 11.39 -31.46 -8.96
C GLY A 149 11.81 -32.40 -7.82
N ARG A 150 13.14 -32.52 -7.52
CA ARG A 150 13.59 -33.28 -6.36
C ARG A 150 13.51 -32.48 -5.06
N GLU A 151 13.65 -31.17 -5.14
CA GLU A 151 13.69 -30.26 -3.98
C GLU A 151 12.67 -29.12 -4.09
N GLY A 152 11.53 -29.37 -4.72
CA GLY A 152 10.46 -28.38 -4.84
C GLY A 152 9.35 -28.81 -5.77
N ASP A 153 8.13 -28.38 -5.46
CA ASP A 153 6.91 -28.79 -6.17
C ASP A 153 6.52 -27.79 -7.28
N PHE A 154 6.95 -26.53 -7.20
CA PHE A 154 6.53 -25.43 -8.08
C PHE A 154 7.56 -25.10 -9.15
N VAL A 155 8.00 -26.11 -9.91
CA VAL A 155 9.14 -26.04 -10.84
C VAL A 155 8.75 -25.78 -12.31
N THR A 156 7.46 -25.66 -12.63
CA THR A 156 7.01 -25.45 -14.02
C THR A 156 6.95 -23.97 -14.38
N SER A 157 7.04 -23.63 -15.69
CA SER A 157 6.89 -22.26 -16.19
C SER A 157 5.57 -21.62 -15.74
N ARG A 158 4.49 -22.40 -15.70
CA ARG A 158 3.19 -21.94 -15.23
C ARG A 158 3.23 -21.49 -13.76
N HIS A 159 3.90 -22.24 -12.89
CA HIS A 159 4.02 -21.89 -11.47
C HIS A 159 4.87 -20.63 -11.27
N ILE A 160 6.02 -20.56 -11.96
CA ILE A 160 6.92 -19.40 -11.90
C ILE A 160 6.19 -18.16 -12.40
N ARG A 161 5.51 -18.25 -13.56
CA ARG A 161 4.72 -17.17 -14.11
C ARG A 161 3.65 -16.67 -13.13
N ALA A 162 2.85 -17.58 -12.60
CA ALA A 162 1.79 -17.23 -11.65
C ALA A 162 2.35 -16.51 -10.41
N ARG A 163 3.49 -16.98 -9.87
CA ARG A 163 4.15 -16.35 -8.73
C ARG A 163 4.69 -14.97 -9.06
N LEU A 164 5.35 -14.79 -10.19
CA LEU A 164 5.89 -13.51 -10.64
C LEU A 164 4.77 -12.50 -10.92
N MET A 165 3.69 -12.92 -11.60
CA MET A 165 2.55 -12.06 -11.89
C MET A 165 1.83 -11.61 -10.60
N LYS A 166 1.71 -12.50 -9.61
CA LYS A 166 1.16 -12.12 -8.30
C LYS A 166 2.05 -11.12 -7.56
N GLU A 167 3.37 -11.20 -7.71
CA GLU A 167 4.30 -10.27 -7.07
C GLU A 167 4.16 -8.85 -7.62
N ILE A 168 4.05 -8.67 -8.94
CA ILE A 168 3.94 -7.35 -9.56
C ILE A 168 2.60 -6.64 -9.28
N GLU A 169 1.59 -7.36 -8.77
CA GLU A 169 0.31 -6.73 -8.37
C GLU A 169 0.49 -5.74 -7.22
N THR A 170 1.46 -5.97 -6.34
CA THR A 170 1.72 -5.15 -5.15
C THR A 170 3.09 -4.50 -5.15
N ASN A 171 4.06 -5.08 -5.85
CA ASN A 171 5.43 -4.59 -5.92
C ASN A 171 5.65 -3.76 -7.18
N VAL A 172 5.38 -2.45 -7.08
CA VAL A 172 5.47 -1.50 -8.21
C VAL A 172 6.88 -1.27 -8.74
N ALA A 173 7.91 -1.63 -7.98
CA ALA A 173 9.31 -1.49 -8.40
C ALA A 173 9.86 -2.76 -9.08
N LEU A 174 9.06 -3.80 -9.19
CA LEU A 174 9.39 -5.03 -9.90
C LEU A 174 8.74 -5.00 -11.29
N ARG A 175 9.52 -5.33 -12.32
CA ARG A 175 9.01 -5.56 -13.68
C ARG A 175 9.26 -6.99 -14.08
N VAL A 176 8.29 -7.62 -14.72
CA VAL A 176 8.39 -8.98 -15.26
C VAL A 176 7.98 -8.96 -16.72
N GLU A 177 8.90 -9.37 -17.58
CA GLU A 177 8.69 -9.45 -19.01
C GLU A 177 8.84 -10.92 -19.46
N GLU A 178 7.94 -11.36 -20.34
CA GLU A 178 8.07 -12.67 -20.97
C GLU A 178 9.18 -12.57 -22.02
N THR A 179 10.05 -13.59 -22.09
CA THR A 179 11.08 -13.67 -23.11
C THR A 179 10.52 -14.38 -24.36
N GLU A 180 11.30 -14.45 -25.44
CA GLU A 180 10.94 -15.19 -26.65
C GLU A 180 10.66 -16.68 -26.37
N THR A 181 11.18 -17.20 -25.26
CA THR A 181 10.97 -18.58 -24.82
C THR A 181 9.93 -18.62 -23.69
N SER A 182 8.95 -19.51 -23.79
CA SER A 182 7.85 -19.63 -22.81
C SER A 182 8.28 -20.13 -21.41
N ASP A 183 9.54 -20.42 -21.20
CA ASP A 183 10.14 -21.02 -20.01
C ASP A 183 11.17 -20.10 -19.31
N ALA A 184 11.27 -18.86 -19.75
CA ALA A 184 12.14 -17.84 -19.19
C ALA A 184 11.41 -16.52 -19.01
N PHE A 185 11.74 -15.79 -17.94
CA PHE A 185 11.17 -14.50 -17.57
C PHE A 185 12.29 -13.53 -17.24
N LEU A 186 12.28 -12.35 -17.85
CA LEU A 186 13.15 -11.26 -17.47
C LEU A 186 12.52 -10.52 -16.29
N VAL A 187 13.18 -10.56 -15.15
CA VAL A 187 12.72 -9.91 -13.93
C VAL A 187 13.67 -8.78 -13.60
N SER A 188 13.14 -7.57 -13.47
CA SER A 188 13.91 -6.35 -13.18
C SER A 188 13.48 -5.75 -11.85
N GLY A 189 14.43 -5.40 -11.00
CA GLY A 189 14.23 -4.84 -9.67
C GLY A 189 15.32 -3.84 -9.29
N ARG A 190 15.20 -3.23 -8.12
CA ARG A 190 16.16 -2.24 -7.63
C ARG A 190 17.47 -2.84 -7.11
N GLY A 191 17.51 -4.14 -6.86
CA GLY A 191 18.66 -4.84 -6.33
C GLY A 191 18.41 -6.32 -6.11
N GLU A 192 19.44 -7.03 -5.62
CA GLU A 192 19.40 -8.49 -5.41
C GLU A 192 18.36 -8.96 -4.40
N LEU A 193 18.03 -8.10 -3.42
CA LEU A 193 17.07 -8.43 -2.37
C LEU A 193 15.63 -8.06 -2.72
N HIS A 194 15.43 -7.47 -3.88
CA HIS A 194 14.11 -7.05 -4.36
C HIS A 194 13.44 -8.17 -5.14
#